data_cf044938083c2e444faec6327688d490
#
_entry.id   cf044938083c2e444faec6327688d490
#
_cell.length_a   1.000
_cell.length_b   1.000
_cell.length_c   1.000
_cell.angle_alpha   90.00
_cell.angle_beta   90.00
_cell.angle_gamma   90.00
#
_symmetry.space_group_name_H-M   'P 1'
#
loop_
_entity.id
_entity.type
_entity.pdbx_description
1 polymer ?
#
loop_
_entity_poly.entity_id
_entity_poly.type
_entity_poly.pdbx_seq_one_letter_code
_entity_poly.pdbx_strand_id
1 'polypeptide(L)'
;LEDVSFGYEEEKMVLKHLSFEIKTGEQVTMTGRTGAGKSTIFKLLLGLYRPQKGCVKIYGQDAYLLPDSIRRRLFGCVEQSFKRVPGTVLEQITLSDPMISREDAVEAAKLAGLHEVIAGMEQGYDTPCTDALFSQGQWQLLSIARAVAAKPSILLLDEITANLDVGTEQEVLYALRRAGENRTVVSISHRLYEKMGGRELVIG
;
A
#
# COMPACT_ATOMS: atom_id res chain seq x y z
N LEU A 1 14.77 -9.79 -3.49
CA LEU A 1 14.53 -11.24 -3.39
C LEU A 1 15.71 -11.97 -4.00
N GLU A 2 16.22 -12.99 -3.32
CA GLU A 2 17.36 -13.79 -3.75
C GLU A 2 16.97 -15.28 -3.73
N ASP A 3 16.77 -15.86 -4.92
CA ASP A 3 16.42 -17.29 -5.15
C ASP A 3 15.21 -17.76 -4.32
N VAL A 4 14.16 -16.93 -4.22
CA VAL A 4 13.00 -17.16 -3.37
C VAL A 4 12.10 -18.24 -3.97
N SER A 5 11.82 -19.28 -3.16
CA SER A 5 10.77 -20.26 -3.43
C SER A 5 9.81 -20.30 -2.23
N PHE A 6 8.51 -20.22 -2.51
CA PHE A 6 7.47 -20.17 -1.49
C PHE A 6 6.17 -20.84 -1.94
N GLY A 7 5.55 -21.57 -1.05
CA GLY A 7 4.19 -22.11 -1.14
C GLY A 7 3.49 -22.04 0.22
N TYR A 8 2.18 -21.89 0.22
CA TYR A 8 1.38 -21.94 1.46
C TYR A 8 1.24 -23.36 2.00
N GLU A 9 1.40 -24.34 1.12
CA GLU A 9 1.41 -25.79 1.41
C GLU A 9 2.75 -26.34 0.90
N GLU A 10 3.32 -27.34 1.57
CA GLU A 10 4.65 -27.87 1.26
C GLU A 10 4.80 -28.36 -0.19
N GLU A 11 3.73 -28.96 -0.73
CA GLU A 11 3.76 -29.53 -2.10
C GLU A 11 3.31 -28.56 -3.20
N LYS A 12 2.74 -27.40 -2.83
CA LYS A 12 2.18 -26.43 -3.79
C LYS A 12 2.94 -25.10 -3.81
N MET A 13 4.03 -25.10 -4.56
CA MET A 13 4.85 -23.90 -4.71
C MET A 13 4.13 -22.84 -5.55
N VAL A 14 4.00 -21.63 -5.01
CA VAL A 14 3.46 -20.44 -5.67
C VAL A 14 4.57 -19.64 -6.35
N LEU A 15 5.73 -19.54 -5.71
CA LEU A 15 6.92 -18.88 -6.26
C LEU A 15 8.04 -19.91 -6.36
N LYS A 16 8.80 -19.88 -7.48
CA LYS A 16 9.91 -20.80 -7.74
C LYS A 16 11.12 -20.02 -8.22
N HIS A 17 12.21 -20.08 -7.45
CA HIS A 17 13.51 -19.49 -7.81
C HIS A 17 13.44 -18.03 -8.27
N LEU A 18 12.57 -17.22 -7.60
CA LEU A 18 12.36 -15.83 -7.96
C LEU A 18 13.48 -14.95 -7.41
N SER A 19 14.13 -14.20 -8.32
CA SER A 19 15.16 -13.23 -7.95
C SER A 19 14.93 -11.91 -8.66
N PHE A 20 14.90 -10.81 -7.91
CA PHE A 20 14.91 -9.45 -8.43
C PHE A 20 15.31 -8.47 -7.35
N GLU A 21 15.71 -7.28 -7.77
CA GLU A 21 16.05 -6.15 -6.92
C GLU A 21 15.20 -4.94 -7.30
N ILE A 22 14.81 -4.17 -6.29
CA ILE A 22 14.15 -2.85 -6.42
C ILE A 22 15.04 -1.85 -5.69
N LYS A 23 15.45 -0.80 -6.38
CA LYS A 23 16.30 0.25 -5.84
C LYS A 23 15.48 1.23 -5.01
N THR A 24 16.12 1.86 -4.03
CA THR A 24 15.48 2.93 -3.24
C THR A 24 15.02 4.06 -4.16
N GLY A 25 13.77 4.50 -3.97
CA GLY A 25 13.13 5.53 -4.80
C GLY A 25 12.61 5.02 -6.14
N GLU A 26 12.79 3.75 -6.48
CA GLU A 26 12.29 3.17 -7.72
C GLU A 26 10.79 2.93 -7.66
N GLN A 27 10.12 3.14 -8.80
CA GLN A 27 8.72 2.79 -8.99
C GLN A 27 8.64 1.53 -9.86
N VAL A 28 8.05 0.47 -9.31
CA VAL A 28 7.94 -0.84 -9.97
C VAL A 28 6.50 -1.31 -9.97
N THR A 29 6.01 -1.74 -11.12
CA THR A 29 4.70 -2.37 -11.24
C THR A 29 4.86 -3.84 -11.58
N MET A 30 4.36 -4.71 -10.71
CA MET A 30 4.31 -6.14 -10.95
C MET A 30 3.08 -6.48 -11.79
N THR A 31 3.33 -7.07 -12.95
CA THR A 31 2.32 -7.59 -13.86
C THR A 31 2.42 -9.11 -13.96
N GLY A 32 1.44 -9.75 -14.59
CA GLY A 32 1.39 -11.19 -14.73
C GLY A 32 0.01 -11.76 -14.46
N ARG A 33 -0.19 -13.04 -14.80
CA ARG A 33 -1.50 -13.71 -14.68
C ARG A 33 -2.03 -13.69 -13.24
N THR A 34 -3.36 -13.75 -13.11
CA THR A 34 -3.99 -14.01 -11.80
C THR A 34 -3.46 -15.34 -11.25
N GLY A 35 -3.10 -15.34 -9.98
CA GLY A 35 -2.49 -16.52 -9.34
C GLY A 35 -0.95 -16.67 -9.56
N ALA A 36 -0.29 -15.79 -10.29
CA ALA A 36 1.17 -15.82 -10.49
C ALA A 36 1.99 -15.53 -9.21
N GLY A 37 1.35 -15.23 -8.07
CA GLY A 37 2.05 -15.01 -6.81
C GLY A 37 2.36 -13.56 -6.47
N LYS A 38 1.82 -12.57 -7.20
CA LYS A 38 2.09 -11.14 -6.96
C LYS A 38 1.74 -10.71 -5.52
N SER A 39 0.54 -10.99 -5.05
CA SER A 39 0.13 -10.68 -3.66
C SER A 39 0.91 -11.52 -2.63
N THR A 40 1.42 -12.69 -3.02
CA THR A 40 2.33 -13.49 -2.19
C THR A 40 3.67 -12.77 -2.00
N ILE A 41 4.19 -12.12 -3.06
CA ILE A 41 5.40 -11.31 -2.96
C ILE A 41 5.20 -10.17 -1.96
N PHE A 42 4.05 -9.47 -1.97
CA PHE A 42 3.76 -8.44 -0.96
C PHE A 42 3.79 -9.00 0.47
N LYS A 43 3.20 -10.16 0.69
CA LYS A 43 3.23 -10.81 2.01
C LYS A 43 4.64 -11.18 2.47
N LEU A 44 5.50 -11.58 1.54
CA LEU A 44 6.91 -11.86 1.82
C LEU A 44 7.70 -10.57 2.07
N LEU A 45 7.48 -9.49 1.30
CA LEU A 45 8.08 -8.17 1.54
C LEU A 45 7.70 -7.62 2.92
N LEU A 46 6.43 -7.79 3.31
CA LEU A 46 5.93 -7.42 4.64
C LEU A 46 6.44 -8.34 5.76
N GLY A 47 7.20 -9.40 5.43
CA GLY A 47 7.69 -10.36 6.41
C GLY A 47 6.59 -11.15 7.13
N LEU A 48 5.41 -11.28 6.52
CA LEU A 48 4.30 -12.05 7.09
C LEU A 48 4.53 -13.56 6.98
N TYR A 49 5.36 -13.96 6.02
CA TYR A 49 5.78 -15.33 5.80
C TYR A 49 7.28 -15.41 5.56
N ARG A 50 7.87 -16.54 5.93
CA ARG A 50 9.25 -16.87 5.61
C ARG A 50 9.27 -17.75 4.36
N PRO A 51 10.12 -17.46 3.33
CA PRO A 51 10.24 -18.35 2.19
C PRO A 51 10.88 -19.70 2.59
N GLN A 52 10.51 -20.78 1.91
CA GLN A 52 11.11 -22.10 2.12
C GLN A 52 12.56 -22.16 1.59
N LYS A 53 12.86 -21.39 0.52
CA LYS A 53 14.22 -21.24 -0.01
C LYS A 53 14.49 -19.78 -0.33
N GLY A 54 15.76 -19.40 -0.27
CA GLY A 54 16.20 -18.04 -0.53
C GLY A 54 15.89 -17.07 0.61
N CYS A 55 15.98 -15.79 0.34
CA CYS A 55 15.70 -14.75 1.31
C CYS A 55 15.09 -13.49 0.68
N VAL A 56 14.31 -12.75 1.47
CA VAL A 56 13.77 -11.44 1.13
C VAL A 56 14.45 -10.41 2.01
N LYS A 57 15.14 -9.45 1.41
CA LYS A 57 15.87 -8.41 2.15
C LYS A 57 15.27 -7.04 1.91
N ILE A 58 15.12 -6.26 2.97
CA ILE A 58 14.74 -4.85 2.97
C ILE A 58 15.91 -4.07 3.56
N TYR A 59 16.53 -3.21 2.76
CA TYR A 59 17.75 -2.49 3.14
C TYR A 59 18.84 -3.42 3.73
N GLY A 60 19.00 -4.61 3.13
CA GLY A 60 20.00 -5.60 3.56
C GLY A 60 19.58 -6.49 4.74
N GLN A 61 18.46 -6.22 5.40
CA GLN A 61 17.95 -7.01 6.53
C GLN A 61 16.87 -8.01 6.06
N ASP A 62 16.82 -9.20 6.66
CA ASP A 62 15.78 -10.18 6.38
C ASP A 62 14.40 -9.62 6.76
N ALA A 63 13.49 -9.53 5.80
CA ALA A 63 12.15 -8.97 5.96
C ALA A 63 11.35 -9.70 7.05
N TYR A 64 11.51 -11.00 7.18
CA TYR A 64 10.83 -11.82 8.19
C TYR A 64 11.28 -11.50 9.62
N LEU A 65 12.54 -11.09 9.79
CA LEU A 65 13.13 -10.79 11.09
C LEU A 65 12.97 -9.32 11.51
N LEU A 66 12.40 -8.46 10.64
CA LEU A 66 12.17 -7.06 11.00
C LEU A 66 11.15 -6.96 12.15
N PRO A 67 11.45 -6.18 13.20
CA PRO A 67 10.49 -5.88 14.27
C PRO A 67 9.23 -5.20 13.72
N ASP A 68 8.06 -5.47 14.31
CA ASP A 68 6.79 -4.88 13.89
C ASP A 68 6.80 -3.33 13.91
N SER A 69 7.47 -2.74 14.89
CA SER A 69 7.63 -1.28 15.00
C SER A 69 8.41 -0.68 13.81
N ILE A 70 9.42 -1.39 13.32
CA ILE A 70 10.19 -0.98 12.13
C ILE A 70 9.33 -1.20 10.88
N ARG A 71 8.66 -2.34 10.77
CA ARG A 71 7.82 -2.72 9.63
C ARG A 71 6.72 -1.70 9.37
N ARG A 72 6.01 -1.25 10.43
CA ARG A 72 4.96 -0.22 10.36
C ARG A 72 5.46 1.13 9.87
N ARG A 73 6.72 1.47 10.12
CA ARG A 73 7.34 2.72 9.64
C ARG A 73 7.91 2.61 8.24
N LEU A 74 8.32 1.40 7.82
CA LEU A 74 8.89 1.18 6.50
C LEU A 74 7.80 1.13 5.42
N PHE A 75 6.67 0.50 5.72
CA PHE A 75 5.65 0.17 4.73
C PHE A 75 4.36 0.94 4.94
N GLY A 76 3.89 1.60 3.88
CA GLY A 76 2.50 2.01 3.71
C GLY A 76 1.82 1.08 2.71
N CYS A 77 0.66 0.54 3.07
CA CYS A 77 -0.08 -0.38 2.22
C CYS A 77 -1.41 0.24 1.82
N VAL A 78 -1.70 0.24 0.51
CA VAL A 78 -3.01 0.58 -0.03
C VAL A 78 -3.59 -0.68 -0.65
N GLU A 79 -4.65 -1.20 -0.03
CA GLU A 79 -5.33 -2.43 -0.46
C GLU A 79 -6.47 -2.10 -1.43
N GLN A 80 -6.87 -3.07 -2.24
CA GLN A 80 -7.99 -2.97 -3.19
C GLN A 80 -9.30 -2.55 -2.51
N SER A 81 -9.54 -3.03 -1.30
CA SER A 81 -10.72 -2.69 -0.50
C SER A 81 -10.32 -2.05 0.82
N PHE A 82 -10.92 -0.89 1.12
CA PHE A 82 -10.71 -0.23 2.40
C PHE A 82 -11.37 -1.02 3.53
N LYS A 83 -10.58 -1.36 4.54
CA LYS A 83 -11.09 -2.00 5.76
C LYS A 83 -11.27 -0.92 6.82
N ARG A 84 -12.53 -0.59 7.12
CA ARG A 84 -12.87 0.36 8.17
C ARG A 84 -12.61 -0.26 9.55
N VAL A 85 -12.08 0.57 10.45
CA VAL A 85 -11.99 0.25 11.87
C VAL A 85 -13.08 1.03 12.65
N PRO A 86 -13.53 0.58 13.82
CA PRO A 86 -14.40 1.40 14.68
C PRO A 86 -13.73 2.72 15.05
N GLY A 87 -14.50 3.81 15.13
CA GLY A 87 -13.99 5.11 15.57
C GLY A 87 -14.27 6.26 14.59
N THR A 88 -13.49 7.32 14.71
CA THR A 88 -13.59 8.57 13.96
C THR A 88 -12.81 8.51 12.64
N VAL A 89 -12.96 9.53 11.81
CA VAL A 89 -12.15 9.70 10.58
C VAL A 89 -10.67 9.79 10.93
N LEU A 90 -10.30 10.45 12.03
CA LEU A 90 -8.91 10.50 12.51
C LEU A 90 -8.36 9.10 12.76
N GLU A 91 -9.13 8.26 13.46
CA GLU A 91 -8.73 6.88 13.76
C GLU A 91 -8.70 5.98 12.53
N GLN A 92 -9.46 6.30 11.46
CA GLN A 92 -9.29 5.61 10.18
C GLN A 92 -7.91 5.86 9.58
N ILE A 93 -7.35 7.06 9.75
CA ILE A 93 -6.04 7.43 9.18
C ILE A 93 -4.91 6.93 10.07
N THR A 94 -5.00 7.16 11.38
CA THR A 94 -3.92 6.87 12.33
C THR A 94 -3.91 5.42 12.79
N LEU A 95 -5.03 4.68 12.67
CA LEU A 95 -5.26 3.36 13.28
C LEU A 95 -4.98 3.37 14.80
N SER A 96 -5.22 4.51 15.45
CA SER A 96 -4.91 4.75 16.87
C SER A 96 -3.43 4.51 17.23
N ASP A 97 -2.52 4.61 16.26
CA ASP A 97 -1.08 4.53 16.51
C ASP A 97 -0.61 5.83 17.20
N PRO A 98 -0.11 5.77 18.44
CA PRO A 98 0.33 6.96 19.19
C PRO A 98 1.52 7.69 18.56
N MET A 99 2.20 7.07 17.61
CA MET A 99 3.31 7.67 16.86
C MET A 99 2.86 8.51 15.67
N ILE A 100 1.57 8.49 15.32
CA ILE A 100 0.99 9.29 14.23
C ILE A 100 0.17 10.39 14.85
N SER A 101 0.65 11.62 14.77
CA SER A 101 -0.05 12.77 15.31
C SER A 101 -1.28 13.16 14.49
N ARG A 102 -2.14 14.01 15.06
CA ARG A 102 -3.27 14.59 14.32
C ARG A 102 -2.80 15.42 13.13
N GLU A 103 -1.70 16.14 13.30
CA GLU A 103 -1.05 16.92 12.25
C GLU A 103 -0.58 16.03 11.09
N ASP A 104 0.04 14.89 11.40
CA ASP A 104 0.45 13.90 10.37
C ASP A 104 -0.77 13.36 9.61
N ALA A 105 -1.87 13.09 10.29
CA ALA A 105 -3.12 12.65 9.64
C ALA A 105 -3.72 13.74 8.73
N VAL A 106 -3.68 15.00 9.15
CA VAL A 106 -4.14 16.15 8.35
C VAL A 106 -3.26 16.33 7.11
N GLU A 107 -1.93 16.25 7.26
CA GLU A 107 -0.99 16.31 6.14
C GLU A 107 -1.22 15.17 5.15
N ALA A 108 -1.43 13.95 5.65
CA ALA A 108 -1.74 12.79 4.83
C ALA A 108 -3.06 12.95 4.05
N ALA A 109 -4.10 13.47 4.70
CA ALA A 109 -5.38 13.76 4.06
C ALA A 109 -5.27 14.87 3.00
N LYS A 110 -4.46 15.92 3.23
CA LYS A 110 -4.14 16.95 2.23
C LYS A 110 -3.39 16.37 1.04
N LEU A 111 -2.42 15.50 1.28
CA LEU A 111 -1.68 14.82 0.23
C LEU A 111 -2.63 13.97 -0.63
N ALA A 112 -3.54 13.24 0.00
CA ALA A 112 -4.53 12.41 -0.69
C ALA A 112 -5.68 13.21 -1.35
N GLY A 113 -5.79 14.52 -1.11
CA GLY A 113 -6.88 15.35 -1.66
C GLY A 113 -8.21 15.21 -0.94
N LEU A 114 -8.23 14.66 0.29
CA LEU A 114 -9.47 14.42 1.05
C LEU A 114 -9.69 15.43 2.18
N HIS A 115 -8.72 16.31 2.46
CA HIS A 115 -8.78 17.24 3.59
C HIS A 115 -10.01 18.14 3.58
N GLU A 116 -10.34 18.77 2.45
CA GLU A 116 -11.45 19.72 2.35
C GLU A 116 -12.80 19.03 2.61
N VAL A 117 -12.95 17.80 2.17
CA VAL A 117 -14.16 16.99 2.44
C VAL A 117 -14.29 16.73 3.95
N ILE A 118 -13.19 16.32 4.61
CA ILE A 118 -13.19 16.05 6.05
C ILE A 118 -13.39 17.33 6.85
N ALA A 119 -12.68 18.41 6.51
CA ALA A 119 -12.76 19.69 7.20
C ALA A 119 -14.15 20.35 7.09
N GLY A 120 -14.88 20.07 6.00
CA GLY A 120 -16.26 20.53 5.80
C GLY A 120 -17.33 19.76 6.60
N MET A 121 -16.97 18.68 7.28
CA MET A 121 -17.89 17.93 8.15
C MET A 121 -18.10 18.69 9.47
N GLU A 122 -19.26 18.53 10.11
CA GLU A 122 -19.60 19.22 11.36
C GLU A 122 -18.57 19.01 12.48
N GLN A 123 -18.03 17.79 12.60
CA GLN A 123 -17.00 17.43 13.58
C GLN A 123 -15.61 17.22 12.95
N GLY A 124 -15.45 17.53 11.66
CA GLY A 124 -14.17 17.37 10.95
C GLY A 124 -13.59 15.97 11.11
N TYR A 125 -12.34 15.89 11.54
CA TYR A 125 -11.63 14.62 11.77
C TYR A 125 -12.20 13.79 12.92
N ASP A 126 -12.96 14.38 13.83
CA ASP A 126 -13.60 13.69 14.95
C ASP A 126 -14.98 13.12 14.57
N THR A 127 -15.40 13.28 13.32
CA THR A 127 -16.65 12.71 12.81
C THR A 127 -16.63 11.19 12.94
N PRO A 128 -17.66 10.58 13.57
CA PRO A 128 -17.79 9.12 13.63
C PRO A 128 -17.84 8.51 12.23
N CYS A 129 -17.00 7.53 11.97
CA CYS A 129 -16.85 6.95 10.65
C CYS A 129 -17.86 5.82 10.42
N THR A 130 -18.81 6.03 9.50
CA THR A 130 -19.81 5.03 9.07
C THR A 130 -19.57 4.62 7.63
N ASP A 131 -20.16 3.50 7.19
CA ASP A 131 -19.98 3.00 5.82
C ASP A 131 -20.56 3.96 4.76
N ALA A 132 -21.54 4.78 5.12
CA ALA A 132 -22.18 5.77 4.24
C ALA A 132 -21.45 7.13 4.20
N LEU A 133 -20.38 7.32 5.00
CA LEU A 133 -19.74 8.63 5.16
C LEU A 133 -19.03 9.11 3.90
N PHE A 134 -18.42 8.19 3.15
CA PHE A 134 -17.61 8.48 1.97
C PHE A 134 -18.09 7.72 0.75
N SER A 135 -17.90 8.32 -0.44
CA SER A 135 -18.03 7.62 -1.71
C SER A 135 -16.92 6.56 -1.88
N GLN A 136 -17.06 5.65 -2.83
CA GLN A 136 -16.05 4.64 -3.11
C GLN A 136 -14.66 5.25 -3.41
N GLY A 137 -14.61 6.33 -4.19
CA GLY A 137 -13.37 7.04 -4.47
C GLY A 137 -12.79 7.71 -3.23
N GLN A 138 -13.63 8.33 -2.40
CA GLN A 138 -13.18 8.93 -1.14
C GLN A 138 -12.63 7.89 -0.16
N TRP A 139 -13.19 6.67 -0.13
CA TRP A 139 -12.61 5.56 0.62
C TRP A 139 -11.22 5.18 0.12
N GLN A 140 -10.98 5.22 -1.20
CA GLN A 140 -9.65 4.99 -1.76
C GLN A 140 -8.68 6.11 -1.39
N LEU A 141 -9.11 7.38 -1.46
CA LEU A 141 -8.29 8.51 -1.00
C LEU A 141 -7.95 8.40 0.49
N LEU A 142 -8.91 7.96 1.32
CA LEU A 142 -8.68 7.72 2.74
C LEU A 142 -7.69 6.57 2.98
N SER A 143 -7.74 5.53 2.15
CA SER A 143 -6.75 4.44 2.18
C SER A 143 -5.34 4.93 1.87
N ILE A 144 -5.20 5.84 0.90
CA ILE A 144 -3.92 6.49 0.59
C ILE A 144 -3.45 7.35 1.77
N ALA A 145 -4.33 8.18 2.35
CA ALA A 145 -4.00 8.99 3.52
C ALA A 145 -3.51 8.11 4.68
N ARG A 146 -4.21 7.02 4.99
CA ARG A 146 -3.80 6.02 6.00
C ARG A 146 -2.39 5.47 5.70
N ALA A 147 -2.13 5.09 4.45
CA ALA A 147 -0.87 4.49 4.06
C ALA A 147 0.32 5.43 4.22
N VAL A 148 0.12 6.74 4.02
CA VAL A 148 1.22 7.73 4.07
C VAL A 148 1.35 8.47 5.41
N ALA A 149 0.39 8.33 6.33
CA ALA A 149 0.37 9.05 7.60
C ALA A 149 1.59 8.75 8.48
N ALA A 150 2.09 7.52 8.47
CA ALA A 150 3.33 7.13 9.17
C ALA A 150 4.61 7.55 8.42
N LYS A 151 4.50 8.30 7.31
CA LYS A 151 5.62 8.75 6.46
C LYS A 151 6.54 7.59 6.01
N PRO A 152 5.99 6.49 5.49
CA PRO A 152 6.77 5.30 5.13
C PRO A 152 7.73 5.60 3.97
N SER A 153 8.82 4.84 3.87
CA SER A 153 9.76 4.90 2.75
C SER A 153 9.38 4.00 1.57
N ILE A 154 8.51 3.02 1.81
CA ILE A 154 8.04 2.06 0.80
C ILE A 154 6.51 2.06 0.77
N LEU A 155 5.91 2.20 -0.42
CA LEU A 155 4.48 2.03 -0.64
C LEU A 155 4.22 0.74 -1.41
N LEU A 156 3.30 -0.07 -0.89
CA LEU A 156 2.77 -1.26 -1.54
C LEU A 156 1.34 -0.99 -1.98
N LEU A 157 1.07 -1.07 -3.28
CA LEU A 157 -0.20 -0.71 -3.89
C LEU A 157 -0.83 -1.95 -4.55
N ASP A 158 -1.95 -2.46 -4.00
CA ASP A 158 -2.62 -3.67 -4.50
C ASP A 158 -3.92 -3.33 -5.23
N GLU A 159 -3.91 -3.42 -6.58
CA GLU A 159 -5.05 -3.28 -7.51
C GLU A 159 -6.03 -2.10 -7.24
N ILE A 160 -5.52 -0.94 -6.84
CA ILE A 160 -6.28 0.18 -6.25
C ILE A 160 -7.30 0.81 -7.18
N THR A 161 -7.09 0.76 -8.51
CA THR A 161 -7.95 1.44 -9.49
C THR A 161 -9.02 0.53 -10.10
N ALA A 162 -9.19 -0.67 -9.58
CA ALA A 162 -10.22 -1.58 -10.05
C ALA A 162 -11.63 -1.05 -9.69
N ASN A 163 -12.53 -1.03 -10.68
CA ASN A 163 -13.95 -0.68 -10.51
C ASN A 163 -14.24 0.80 -10.17
N LEU A 164 -13.33 1.73 -10.44
CA LEU A 164 -13.58 3.17 -10.34
C LEU A 164 -14.09 3.72 -11.68
N ASP A 165 -14.98 4.73 -11.63
CA ASP A 165 -15.30 5.53 -12.79
C ASP A 165 -14.11 6.40 -13.21
N VAL A 166 -14.12 6.90 -14.46
CA VAL A 166 -12.97 7.61 -15.05
C VAL A 166 -12.56 8.86 -14.25
N GLY A 167 -13.52 9.62 -13.73
CA GLY A 167 -13.24 10.84 -12.96
C GLY A 167 -12.57 10.52 -11.63
N THR A 168 -13.16 9.60 -10.88
CA THR A 168 -12.65 9.10 -9.59
C THR A 168 -11.29 8.43 -9.76
N GLU A 169 -11.07 7.68 -10.84
CA GLU A 169 -9.77 7.06 -11.13
C GLU A 169 -8.67 8.12 -11.30
N GLN A 170 -8.95 9.24 -11.96
CA GLN A 170 -7.97 10.31 -12.13
C GLN A 170 -7.58 10.97 -10.80
N GLU A 171 -8.54 11.21 -9.91
CA GLU A 171 -8.26 11.75 -8.57
C GLU A 171 -7.39 10.80 -7.76
N VAL A 172 -7.71 9.51 -7.75
CA VAL A 172 -6.93 8.48 -7.05
C VAL A 172 -5.52 8.37 -7.63
N LEU A 173 -5.36 8.37 -8.97
CA LEU A 173 -4.05 8.35 -9.61
C LEU A 173 -3.21 9.58 -9.28
N TYR A 174 -3.84 10.76 -9.21
CA TYR A 174 -3.16 11.99 -8.80
C TYR A 174 -2.65 11.89 -7.35
N ALA A 175 -3.51 11.41 -6.44
CA ALA A 175 -3.14 11.19 -5.05
C ALA A 175 -1.99 10.15 -4.92
N LEU A 176 -2.03 9.06 -5.68
CA LEU A 176 -0.98 8.05 -5.69
C LEU A 176 0.36 8.57 -6.20
N ARG A 177 0.37 9.42 -7.24
CA ARG A 177 1.60 10.06 -7.73
C ARG A 177 2.24 10.91 -6.63
N ARG A 178 1.46 11.76 -5.97
CA ARG A 178 1.94 12.56 -4.83
C ARG A 178 2.43 11.70 -3.67
N ALA A 179 1.69 10.63 -3.36
CA ALA A 179 2.09 9.68 -2.32
C ALA A 179 3.40 8.96 -2.65
N GLY A 180 3.68 8.71 -3.94
CA GLY A 180 4.89 8.04 -4.41
C GLY A 180 6.13 8.95 -4.49
N GLU A 181 5.99 10.28 -4.39
CA GLU A 181 7.11 11.21 -4.44
C GLU A 181 8.13 10.91 -3.32
N ASN A 182 9.40 10.78 -3.71
CA ASN A 182 10.51 10.45 -2.80
C ASN A 182 10.35 9.12 -2.03
N ARG A 183 9.58 8.17 -2.56
CA ARG A 183 9.37 6.84 -1.97
C ARG A 183 9.63 5.74 -3.00
N THR A 184 9.99 4.57 -2.50
CA THR A 184 9.97 3.35 -3.30
C THR A 184 8.50 2.90 -3.43
N VAL A 185 8.03 2.67 -4.65
CA VAL A 185 6.65 2.23 -4.89
C VAL A 185 6.66 0.87 -5.58
N VAL A 186 5.97 -0.08 -4.98
CA VAL A 186 5.74 -1.40 -5.58
C VAL A 186 4.24 -1.59 -5.75
N SER A 187 3.78 -1.68 -6.98
CA SER A 187 2.36 -1.82 -7.29
C SER A 187 2.06 -3.16 -7.95
N ILE A 188 0.85 -3.68 -7.71
CA ILE A 188 0.27 -4.78 -8.46
C ILE A 188 -0.87 -4.19 -9.28
N SER A 189 -0.72 -4.13 -10.59
CA SER A 189 -1.80 -3.68 -11.48
C SER A 189 -1.42 -3.89 -12.94
N HIS A 190 -2.40 -4.24 -13.77
CA HIS A 190 -2.24 -4.21 -15.22
C HIS A 190 -2.36 -2.79 -15.81
N ARG A 191 -3.03 -1.88 -15.11
CA ARG A 191 -3.34 -0.52 -15.60
C ARG A 191 -2.45 0.58 -15.03
N LEU A 192 -1.92 0.39 -13.83
CA LEU A 192 -1.10 1.43 -13.18
C LEU A 192 0.22 1.68 -13.89
N TYR A 193 0.85 0.65 -14.47
CA TYR A 193 2.09 0.80 -15.23
C TYR A 193 1.95 1.82 -16.37
N GLU A 194 0.89 1.70 -17.17
CA GLU A 194 0.63 2.60 -18.31
C GLU A 194 0.39 4.05 -17.86
N LYS A 195 -0.16 4.25 -16.65
CA LYS A 195 -0.59 5.56 -16.15
C LYS A 195 0.41 6.25 -15.23
N MET A 196 1.19 5.49 -14.47
CA MET A 196 2.14 6.03 -13.50
C MET A 196 3.60 5.99 -13.99
N GLY A 197 3.90 5.16 -14.99
CA GLY A 197 5.28 4.92 -15.43
C GLY A 197 6.06 4.03 -14.47
N GLY A 198 7.40 4.03 -14.61
CA GLY A 198 8.29 3.22 -13.80
C GLY A 198 8.75 1.96 -14.54
N ARG A 199 9.26 0.97 -13.79
CA ARG A 199 9.71 -0.31 -14.35
C ARG A 199 8.62 -1.38 -14.21
N GLU A 200 8.38 -2.10 -15.29
CA GLU A 200 7.54 -3.29 -15.24
C GLU A 200 8.35 -4.50 -14.79
N LEU A 201 7.77 -5.29 -13.89
CA LEU A 201 8.29 -6.58 -13.45
C LEU A 201 7.24 -7.66 -13.71
N VAL A 202 7.49 -8.48 -14.74
CA VAL A 202 6.56 -9.56 -15.10
C VAL A 202 6.78 -10.75 -14.18
N ILE A 203 5.72 -11.20 -13.49
CA ILE A 203 5.70 -12.36 -12.59
C ILE A 203 4.93 -13.50 -13.26
N GLY A 204 5.60 -14.66 -13.41
CA GLY A 204 4.98 -15.85 -13.99
C GLY A 204 5.97 -16.77 -14.68
#